data_8ca755ddee68e63fd46d8d6045a034a4
#
_entry.id   8ca755ddee68e63fd46d8d6045a034a4
#
_cell.length_a   1.000
_cell.length_b   1.000
_cell.length_c   1.000
_cell.angle_alpha   90.00
_cell.angle_beta   90.00
_cell.angle_gamma   90.00
#
_symmetry.space_group_name_H-M   'P 1'
#
loop_
_entity.id
_entity.type
_entity.pdbx_description
1 polymer ?
#
loop_
_entity_poly.entity_id
_entity_poly.type
_entity_poly.pdbx_seq_one_letter_code
_entity_poly.pdbx_strand_id
1 'polypeptide(L)'
;GAQGDDVTDNVKTIRTVPLLLHGDGYPREFEIRGEVLMPWQVFEQLNEEREAREEPLFANPRNAASGTLKLQNSSVVASRKLDAYLYYLLGEELPSDGHYENMQEATRWGFKVSDIMRKCSTLQEIIDFIHYWDVERKNLPVATDGIVLKVNSLRQQRNLGYTAKSP
;
A
#
# COMPACT_ATOMS: atom_id res chain seq x y z
N GLY A 1 -13.59 -6.73 6.63
CA GLY A 1 -14.55 -7.80 6.60
C GLY A 1 -13.93 -9.15 6.83
N ALA A 2 -14.78 -10.16 6.99
CA ALA A 2 -14.32 -11.52 7.22
C ALA A 2 -13.89 -12.25 5.95
N GLN A 3 -14.21 -11.71 4.77
CA GLN A 3 -13.96 -12.33 3.48
C GLN A 3 -13.56 -11.28 2.45
N GLY A 4 -12.57 -11.62 1.63
CA GLY A 4 -12.11 -10.78 0.52
C GLY A 4 -12.30 -11.47 -0.83
N ASP A 5 -12.11 -10.72 -1.90
CA ASP A 5 -12.11 -11.23 -3.25
C ASP A 5 -10.73 -11.76 -3.64
N ASP A 6 -10.69 -12.85 -4.40
CA ASP A 6 -9.44 -13.33 -5.00
C ASP A 6 -9.17 -12.56 -6.29
N VAL A 7 -8.13 -11.74 -6.25
CA VAL A 7 -7.70 -10.92 -7.38
C VAL A 7 -6.27 -11.25 -7.82
N THR A 8 -5.80 -12.46 -7.54
CA THR A 8 -4.43 -12.91 -7.76
C THR A 8 -3.91 -12.61 -9.16
N ASP A 9 -4.67 -12.95 -10.19
CA ASP A 9 -4.23 -12.74 -11.58
C ASP A 9 -4.05 -11.26 -11.91
N ASN A 10 -4.89 -10.40 -11.36
CA ASN A 10 -4.81 -8.97 -11.56
C ASN A 10 -3.64 -8.36 -10.77
N VAL A 11 -3.40 -8.85 -9.55
CA VAL A 11 -2.25 -8.42 -8.74
C VAL A 11 -0.93 -8.76 -9.43
N LYS A 12 -0.84 -9.90 -10.13
CA LYS A 12 0.35 -10.29 -10.89
C LYS A 12 0.70 -9.31 -12.01
N THR A 13 -0.23 -8.49 -12.46
CA THR A 13 0.04 -7.45 -13.48
C THR A 13 0.70 -6.20 -12.91
N ILE A 14 0.70 -6.03 -11.60
CA ILE A 14 1.30 -4.86 -10.94
C ILE A 14 2.81 -5.05 -10.91
N ARG A 15 3.55 -4.21 -11.65
CA ARG A 15 5.00 -4.35 -11.82
C ARG A 15 5.79 -4.24 -10.53
N THR A 16 5.27 -3.53 -9.54
CA THR A 16 5.92 -3.34 -8.24
C THR A 16 5.67 -4.46 -7.26
N VAL A 17 4.82 -5.44 -7.61
CA VAL A 17 4.64 -6.66 -6.84
C VAL A 17 5.55 -7.75 -7.42
N PRO A 18 6.54 -8.24 -6.66
CA PRO A 18 7.46 -9.25 -7.20
C PRO A 18 6.74 -10.58 -7.40
N LEU A 19 6.96 -11.21 -8.56
CA LEU A 19 6.47 -12.55 -8.83
C LEU A 19 7.36 -13.62 -8.19
N LEU A 20 8.59 -13.25 -7.86
CA LEU A 20 9.57 -14.06 -7.19
C LEU A 20 10.34 -13.21 -6.19
N LEU A 21 10.46 -13.68 -4.96
CA LEU A 21 11.19 -12.94 -3.93
C LEU A 21 12.68 -12.94 -4.22
N HIS A 22 13.33 -11.82 -3.90
CA HIS A 22 14.76 -11.63 -4.09
C HIS A 22 15.52 -11.98 -2.81
N GLY A 23 16.76 -12.45 -2.96
CA GLY A 23 17.63 -12.72 -1.84
C GLY A 23 17.21 -13.94 -1.02
N ASP A 24 17.60 -13.93 0.23
CA ASP A 24 17.31 -14.96 1.21
C ASP A 24 16.87 -14.34 2.54
N GLY A 25 16.63 -15.17 3.55
CA GLY A 25 16.27 -14.67 4.87
C GLY A 25 14.82 -14.28 5.05
N TYR A 26 13.98 -14.42 4.04
CA TYR A 26 12.54 -14.22 4.22
C TYR A 26 11.92 -15.44 4.91
N PRO A 27 10.84 -15.23 5.71
CA PRO A 27 10.12 -16.34 6.34
C PRO A 27 9.47 -17.26 5.30
N ARG A 28 9.26 -18.53 5.67
CA ARG A 28 8.55 -19.49 4.81
C ARG A 28 7.11 -19.07 4.55
N GLU A 29 6.48 -18.49 5.56
CA GLU A 29 5.11 -17.99 5.49
C GLU A 29 5.05 -16.59 6.12
N PHE A 30 4.46 -15.69 5.41
CA PHE A 30 4.16 -14.35 5.92
C PHE A 30 3.02 -13.73 5.11
N GLU A 31 2.41 -12.73 5.68
CA GLU A 31 1.41 -11.91 5.01
C GLU A 31 1.96 -10.49 4.90
N ILE A 32 1.83 -9.89 3.74
CA ILE A 32 2.16 -8.49 3.55
C ILE A 32 0.91 -7.75 3.10
N ARG A 33 0.63 -6.63 3.76
CA ARG A 33 -0.55 -5.81 3.49
C ARG A 33 -0.14 -4.46 2.96
N GLY A 34 -0.99 -3.92 2.14
CA GLY A 34 -0.77 -2.61 1.57
C GLY A 34 -2.00 -2.11 0.85
N GLU A 35 -1.79 -1.09 0.06
CA GLU A 35 -2.83 -0.48 -0.74
C GLU A 35 -2.41 -0.47 -2.20
N VAL A 36 -3.33 -0.82 -3.07
CA VAL A 36 -3.13 -0.69 -4.52
C VAL A 36 -3.68 0.67 -4.93
N LEU A 37 -2.85 1.46 -5.56
CA LEU A 37 -3.15 2.83 -5.91
C LEU A 37 -3.04 3.03 -7.42
N MET A 38 -3.82 3.96 -7.93
CA MET A 38 -3.75 4.40 -9.31
C MET A 38 -3.03 5.76 -9.35
N PRO A 39 -1.97 5.91 -10.15
CA PRO A 39 -1.34 7.22 -10.32
C PRO A 39 -2.33 8.28 -10.82
N TRP A 40 -2.19 9.50 -10.36
CA TRP A 40 -3.05 10.62 -10.76
C TRP A 40 -3.14 10.78 -12.28
N GLN A 41 -2.01 10.63 -12.96
CA GLN A 41 -1.95 10.78 -14.41
C GLN A 41 -2.81 9.74 -15.12
N VAL A 42 -2.80 8.49 -14.65
CA VAL A 42 -3.63 7.42 -15.22
C VAL A 42 -5.11 7.68 -14.93
N PHE A 43 -5.42 8.09 -13.72
CA PHE A 43 -6.80 8.42 -13.32
C PHE A 43 -7.40 9.52 -14.19
N GLU A 44 -6.66 10.61 -14.39
CA GLU A 44 -7.11 11.71 -15.23
C GLU A 44 -7.34 11.27 -16.67
N GLN A 45 -6.43 10.47 -17.23
CA GLN A 45 -6.57 9.94 -18.58
C GLN A 45 -7.80 9.05 -18.72
N LEU A 46 -8.07 8.17 -17.76
CA LEU A 46 -9.25 7.29 -17.80
C LEU A 46 -10.55 8.10 -17.74
N ASN A 47 -10.58 9.14 -16.93
CA ASN A 47 -11.77 10.00 -16.86
C ASN A 47 -11.96 10.84 -18.11
N GLU A 48 -10.90 11.29 -18.76
CA GLU A 48 -11.01 11.95 -20.07
C GLU A 48 -11.64 11.00 -21.11
N GLU A 49 -11.19 9.75 -21.15
CA GLU A 49 -11.74 8.74 -22.05
C GLU A 49 -13.20 8.45 -21.74
N ARG A 50 -13.57 8.36 -20.46
CA ARG A 50 -14.98 8.14 -20.06
C ARG A 50 -15.86 9.33 -20.42
N GLU A 51 -15.39 10.53 -20.21
CA GLU A 51 -16.13 11.74 -20.59
C GLU A 51 -16.39 11.77 -22.09
N ALA A 52 -15.39 11.43 -22.90
CA ALA A 52 -15.53 11.37 -24.36
C ALA A 52 -16.55 10.31 -24.81
N ARG A 53 -16.77 9.27 -24.03
CA ARG A 53 -17.75 8.19 -24.28
C ARG A 53 -19.09 8.41 -23.59
N GLU A 54 -19.25 9.54 -22.91
CA GLU A 54 -20.44 9.84 -22.10
C GLU A 54 -20.70 8.79 -21.02
N GLU A 55 -19.64 8.20 -20.46
CA GLU A 55 -19.71 7.25 -19.36
C GLU A 55 -19.53 7.96 -18.03
N PRO A 56 -20.06 7.41 -16.91
CA PRO A 56 -19.85 7.98 -15.59
C PRO A 56 -18.36 8.02 -15.24
N LEU A 57 -17.91 9.13 -14.66
CA LEU A 57 -16.53 9.30 -14.23
C LEU A 57 -16.26 8.54 -12.94
N PHE A 58 -15.01 8.09 -12.76
CA PHE A 58 -14.58 7.61 -11.46
C PHE A 58 -14.53 8.77 -10.46
N ALA A 59 -14.99 8.54 -9.24
CA ALA A 59 -15.06 9.56 -8.21
C ALA A 59 -13.68 9.99 -7.71
N ASN A 60 -12.76 9.03 -7.59
CA ASN A 60 -11.39 9.28 -7.10
C ASN A 60 -10.46 8.14 -7.52
N PRO A 61 -9.12 8.33 -7.42
CA PRO A 61 -8.16 7.29 -7.80
C PRO A 61 -8.30 5.99 -7.02
N ARG A 62 -8.70 6.04 -5.76
CA ARG A 62 -8.87 4.85 -4.93
C ARG A 62 -10.00 3.96 -5.44
N ASN A 63 -11.13 4.56 -5.77
CA ASN A 63 -12.27 3.83 -6.35
C ASN A 63 -11.92 3.26 -7.72
N ALA A 64 -11.20 4.01 -8.54
CA ALA A 64 -10.75 3.54 -9.84
C ALA A 64 -9.79 2.34 -9.72
N ALA A 65 -8.87 2.37 -8.76
CA ALA A 65 -7.96 1.25 -8.50
C ALA A 65 -8.71 0.01 -8.02
N SER A 66 -9.60 0.17 -7.06
CA SER A 66 -10.42 -0.93 -6.53
C SER A 66 -11.28 -1.58 -7.61
N GLY A 67 -11.94 -0.78 -8.43
CA GLY A 67 -12.74 -1.27 -9.54
C GLY A 67 -11.89 -1.99 -10.59
N THR A 68 -10.68 -1.49 -10.86
CA THR A 68 -9.76 -2.11 -11.81
C THR A 68 -9.34 -3.51 -11.37
N LEU A 69 -9.03 -3.69 -10.09
CA LEU A 69 -8.62 -5.00 -9.55
C LEU A 69 -9.70 -6.07 -9.68
N LYS A 70 -10.95 -5.70 -9.83
CA LYS A 70 -12.09 -6.62 -9.98
C LYS A 70 -12.42 -6.95 -11.42
N LEU A 71 -11.72 -6.38 -12.40
CA LEU A 71 -11.96 -6.66 -13.80
C LEU A 71 -11.53 -8.09 -14.16
N GLN A 72 -12.26 -8.70 -15.08
CA GLN A 72 -11.96 -10.07 -15.52
C GLN A 72 -10.78 -10.15 -16.48
N ASN A 73 -10.56 -9.10 -17.27
CA ASN A 73 -9.49 -9.06 -18.26
C ASN A 73 -8.22 -8.46 -17.67
N SER A 74 -7.23 -9.31 -17.35
CA SER A 74 -5.97 -8.87 -16.76
C SER A 74 -5.13 -8.00 -17.70
N SER A 75 -5.33 -8.07 -19.02
CA SER A 75 -4.66 -7.16 -19.95
C SER A 75 -5.11 -5.71 -19.77
N VAL A 76 -6.40 -5.51 -19.50
CA VAL A 76 -6.93 -4.17 -19.20
C VAL A 76 -6.35 -3.67 -17.87
N VAL A 77 -6.28 -4.54 -16.86
CA VAL A 77 -5.69 -4.20 -15.57
C VAL A 77 -4.22 -3.77 -15.75
N ALA A 78 -3.45 -4.54 -16.51
CA ALA A 78 -2.04 -4.21 -16.79
C ALA A 78 -1.88 -2.84 -17.45
N SER A 79 -2.79 -2.46 -18.35
CA SER A 79 -2.74 -1.18 -19.04
C SER A 79 -2.97 0.02 -18.12
N ARG A 80 -3.57 -0.18 -16.97
CA ARG A 80 -3.88 0.89 -16.01
C ARG A 80 -2.76 1.20 -15.03
N LYS A 81 -1.63 0.48 -15.12
CA LYS A 81 -0.38 0.77 -14.41
C LYS A 81 -0.57 1.03 -12.90
N LEU A 82 -1.33 0.16 -12.25
CA LEU A 82 -1.52 0.22 -10.81
C LEU A 82 -0.19 0.09 -10.08
N ASP A 83 -0.12 0.66 -8.89
CA ASP A 83 1.05 0.59 -8.01
C ASP A 83 0.63 0.06 -6.64
N ALA A 84 1.48 -0.73 -6.01
CA ALA A 84 1.21 -1.29 -4.69
C ALA A 84 2.17 -0.68 -3.66
N TYR A 85 1.60 -0.04 -2.66
CA TYR A 85 2.36 0.51 -1.53
C TYR A 85 2.12 -0.38 -0.31
N LEU A 86 3.14 -1.13 0.06
CA LEU A 86 3.05 -2.11 1.13
C LEU A 86 3.53 -1.48 2.44
N TYR A 87 2.77 -1.70 3.51
CA TYR A 87 3.01 -0.99 4.76
C TYR A 87 2.93 -1.86 6.02
N TYR A 88 2.61 -3.13 5.90
CA TYR A 88 2.49 -3.98 7.08
C TYR A 88 2.87 -5.43 6.78
N LEU A 89 3.75 -5.97 7.60
CA LEU A 89 4.23 -7.35 7.49
C LEU A 89 3.78 -8.14 8.72
N LEU A 90 3.12 -9.27 8.49
CA LEU A 90 2.62 -10.15 9.54
C LEU A 90 3.17 -11.57 9.35
N GLY A 91 3.45 -12.22 10.46
CA GLY A 91 3.93 -13.59 10.48
C GLY A 91 4.51 -13.95 11.82
N GLU A 92 4.75 -15.25 12.04
CA GLU A 92 5.32 -15.72 13.29
C GLU A 92 6.85 -15.63 13.32
N GLU A 93 7.49 -15.75 12.16
CA GLU A 93 8.95 -15.80 12.02
C GLU A 93 9.52 -14.57 11.33
N LEU A 94 9.08 -13.39 11.75
CA LEU A 94 9.58 -12.14 11.17
C LEU A 94 11.02 -11.86 11.61
N PRO A 95 11.82 -11.21 10.75
CA PRO A 95 13.24 -10.95 11.04
C PRO A 95 13.49 -10.13 12.30
N SER A 96 12.58 -9.23 12.64
CA SER A 96 12.75 -8.28 13.75
C SER A 96 11.45 -8.10 14.52
N ASP A 97 11.54 -7.68 15.78
CA ASP A 97 10.38 -7.17 16.53
C ASP A 97 9.97 -5.77 16.07
N GLY A 98 10.81 -5.08 15.31
CA GLY A 98 10.54 -3.73 14.81
C GLY A 98 9.79 -3.73 13.49
N HIS A 99 8.64 -3.05 13.46
CA HIS A 99 7.85 -2.88 12.24
C HIS A 99 8.64 -2.19 11.12
N TYR A 100 9.30 -1.09 11.43
CA TYR A 100 10.12 -0.34 10.48
C TYR A 100 11.22 -1.23 9.89
N GLU A 101 11.93 -1.95 10.76
CA GLU A 101 13.03 -2.83 10.37
C GLU A 101 12.53 -3.98 9.48
N ASN A 102 11.37 -4.54 9.78
CA ASN A 102 10.76 -5.58 8.95
C ASN A 102 10.38 -5.04 7.57
N MET A 103 9.90 -3.81 7.47
CA MET A 103 9.58 -3.21 6.17
C MET A 103 10.84 -2.92 5.35
N GLN A 104 11.95 -2.59 6.00
CA GLN A 104 13.24 -2.46 5.31
C GLN A 104 13.70 -3.81 4.74
N GLU A 105 13.51 -4.90 5.48
CA GLU A 105 13.81 -6.25 4.97
C GLU A 105 12.90 -6.62 3.79
N ALA A 106 11.61 -6.29 3.87
CA ALA A 106 10.67 -6.54 2.77
C ALA A 106 11.10 -5.83 1.48
N THR A 107 11.68 -4.65 1.58
CA THR A 107 12.25 -3.93 0.44
C THR A 107 13.37 -4.75 -0.20
N ARG A 108 14.23 -5.38 0.60
CA ARG A 108 15.31 -6.24 0.09
C ARG A 108 14.78 -7.49 -0.62
N TRP A 109 13.61 -7.98 -0.25
CA TRP A 109 12.96 -9.12 -0.91
C TRP A 109 12.28 -8.76 -2.23
N GLY A 110 12.27 -7.48 -2.59
CA GLY A 110 11.72 -6.98 -3.86
C GLY A 110 10.37 -6.32 -3.75
N PHE A 111 9.79 -6.21 -2.55
CA PHE A 111 8.54 -5.48 -2.37
C PHE A 111 8.77 -3.97 -2.42
N LYS A 112 7.81 -3.25 -2.98
CA LYS A 112 7.83 -1.79 -2.91
C LYS A 112 7.20 -1.33 -1.60
N VAL A 113 8.04 -0.80 -0.74
CA VAL A 113 7.62 -0.20 0.53
C VAL A 113 7.75 1.31 0.38
N SER A 114 6.83 2.07 0.98
CA SER A 114 6.90 3.52 0.91
C SER A 114 8.24 4.03 1.47
N ASP A 115 8.94 4.86 0.70
CA ASP A 115 10.19 5.49 1.11
C ASP A 115 9.98 6.69 2.06
N ILE A 116 8.74 7.10 2.24
CA ILE A 116 8.39 8.18 3.16
C ILE A 116 8.06 7.69 4.58
N MET A 117 8.17 6.39 4.83
CA MET A 117 8.02 5.83 6.17
C MET A 117 9.19 6.25 7.06
N ARG A 118 8.88 6.75 8.25
CA ARG A 118 9.90 7.24 9.18
C ARG A 118 9.72 6.66 10.57
N LYS A 119 10.83 6.24 11.18
CA LYS A 119 10.90 5.83 12.58
C LYS A 119 11.19 7.04 13.42
N CYS A 120 10.32 7.34 14.40
CA CYS A 120 10.44 8.49 15.28
C CYS A 120 10.66 8.04 16.73
N SER A 121 11.49 8.77 17.46
CA SER A 121 11.77 8.51 18.87
C SER A 121 11.17 9.57 19.79
N THR A 122 10.76 10.71 19.27
CA THR A 122 10.22 11.83 20.03
C THR A 122 8.91 12.33 19.45
N LEU A 123 8.09 12.95 20.27
CA LEU A 123 6.88 13.62 19.83
C LEU A 123 7.18 14.71 18.80
N GLN A 124 8.26 15.45 18.98
CA GLN A 124 8.62 16.53 18.05
C GLN A 124 8.93 15.99 16.66
N GLU A 125 9.63 14.85 16.55
CA GLU A 125 9.87 14.22 15.25
C GLU A 125 8.56 13.83 14.56
N ILE A 126 7.58 13.33 15.32
CA ILE A 126 6.26 12.98 14.79
C ILE A 126 5.55 14.22 14.26
N ILE A 127 5.54 15.30 15.05
CA ILE A 127 4.90 16.56 14.67
C ILE A 127 5.54 17.14 13.42
N ASP A 128 6.86 17.14 13.35
CA ASP A 128 7.61 17.65 12.19
C ASP A 128 7.27 16.84 10.92
N PHE A 129 7.16 15.51 11.04
CA PHE A 129 6.78 14.64 9.94
C PHE A 129 5.35 14.96 9.45
N ILE A 130 4.42 15.13 10.38
CA ILE A 130 3.03 15.47 10.05
C ILE A 130 2.96 16.81 9.32
N HIS A 131 3.63 17.83 9.82
CA HIS A 131 3.64 19.15 9.19
C HIS A 131 4.25 19.13 7.80
N TYR A 132 5.35 18.40 7.63
CA TYR A 132 6.00 18.27 6.33
C TYR A 132 5.06 17.65 5.29
N TRP A 133 4.43 16.52 5.62
CA TRP A 133 3.57 15.81 4.67
C TRP A 133 2.19 16.44 4.50
N ASP A 134 1.74 17.24 5.44
CA ASP A 134 0.51 18.02 5.26
C ASP A 134 0.62 18.97 4.06
N VAL A 135 1.81 19.48 3.80
CA VAL A 135 2.10 20.35 2.66
C VAL A 135 2.54 19.54 1.43
N GLU A 136 3.48 18.61 1.59
CA GLU A 136 4.16 17.94 0.48
C GLU A 136 3.36 16.78 -0.12
N ARG A 137 2.34 16.26 0.56
CA ARG A 137 1.56 15.13 0.05
C ARG A 137 0.92 15.39 -1.31
N LYS A 138 0.57 16.62 -1.62
CA LYS A 138 0.00 17.02 -2.91
C LYS A 138 0.95 16.83 -4.09
N ASN A 139 2.26 16.74 -3.82
CA ASN A 139 3.29 16.54 -4.82
C ASN A 139 3.58 15.06 -5.08
N LEU A 140 2.94 14.15 -4.36
CA LEU A 140 3.08 12.72 -4.59
C LEU A 140 2.35 12.31 -5.88
N PRO A 141 2.87 11.32 -6.62
CA PRO A 141 2.23 10.84 -7.85
C PRO A 141 0.93 10.08 -7.61
N VAL A 142 0.60 9.79 -6.37
CA VAL A 142 -0.60 9.06 -5.95
C VAL A 142 -1.35 9.84 -4.87
N ALA A 143 -2.66 9.62 -4.78
CA ALA A 143 -3.48 10.20 -3.72
C ALA A 143 -3.21 9.51 -2.39
N THR A 144 -3.13 10.29 -1.31
CA THR A 144 -2.97 9.78 0.06
C THR A 144 -4.07 10.32 0.95
N ASP A 145 -4.57 9.49 1.88
CA ASP A 145 -5.65 9.89 2.79
C ASP A 145 -5.13 10.55 4.07
N GLY A 146 -3.90 10.24 4.45
CA GLY A 146 -3.33 10.78 5.68
C GLY A 146 -2.09 10.04 6.14
N ILE A 147 -1.76 10.22 7.41
CA ILE A 147 -0.60 9.62 8.05
C ILE A 147 -1.08 8.57 9.05
N VAL A 148 -0.42 7.43 9.08
CA VAL A 148 -0.67 6.36 10.05
C VAL A 148 0.49 6.31 11.04
N LEU A 149 0.16 6.34 12.32
CA LEU A 149 1.12 6.16 13.40
C LEU A 149 1.01 4.74 13.93
N LYS A 150 2.17 4.08 14.10
CA LYS A 150 2.23 2.73 14.63
C LYS A 150 3.32 2.63 15.69
N VAL A 151 3.05 1.87 16.74
CA VAL A 151 4.08 1.48 17.70
C VAL A 151 5.04 0.53 16.98
N ASN A 152 6.35 0.82 17.01
CA ASN A 152 7.31 0.05 16.22
C ASN A 152 7.51 -1.38 16.73
N SER A 153 7.50 -1.60 18.04
CA SER A 153 7.65 -2.95 18.60
C SER A 153 6.38 -3.79 18.38
N LEU A 154 6.52 -4.91 17.67
CA LEU A 154 5.40 -5.83 17.45
C LEU A 154 4.90 -6.45 18.75
N ARG A 155 5.82 -6.74 19.69
CA ARG A 155 5.45 -7.22 21.01
C ARG A 155 4.60 -6.20 21.76
N GLN A 156 4.98 -4.93 21.71
CA GLN A 156 4.20 -3.86 22.33
C GLN A 156 2.84 -3.68 21.65
N GLN A 157 2.78 -3.80 20.34
CA GLN A 157 1.52 -3.77 19.61
C GLN A 157 0.57 -4.87 20.12
N ARG A 158 1.07 -6.10 20.28
CA ARG A 158 0.26 -7.21 20.81
C ARG A 158 -0.20 -6.96 22.24
N ASN A 159 0.67 -6.41 23.09
CA ASN A 159 0.35 -6.12 24.49
C ASN A 159 -0.71 -5.02 24.63
N LEU A 160 -0.73 -4.04 23.73
CA LEU A 160 -1.74 -3.00 23.72
C LEU A 160 -3.10 -3.52 23.27
N GLY A 161 -3.11 -4.63 22.53
CA GLY A 161 -4.33 -5.24 22.00
C GLY A 161 -5.00 -4.42 20.91
N TYR A 162 -6.18 -4.88 20.52
CA TYR A 162 -6.99 -4.21 19.51
C TYR A 162 -8.18 -3.54 20.21
N THR A 163 -8.40 -2.26 19.93
CA THR A 163 -9.69 -1.66 20.27
C THR A 163 -10.74 -2.23 19.32
N ALA A 164 -11.76 -2.81 19.87
CA ALA A 164 -12.65 -3.79 19.27
C ALA A 164 -13.61 -3.26 18.19
N LYS A 165 -13.28 -2.24 17.45
CA LYS A 165 -14.13 -1.83 16.33
C LYS A 165 -13.28 -1.64 15.11
N SER A 166 -13.42 -2.58 14.16
CA SER A 166 -12.96 -2.33 12.83
C SER A 166 -13.59 -1.05 12.29
N PRO A 167 -12.83 -0.27 11.57
CA PRO A 167 -13.39 0.89 10.86
C PRO A 167 -14.45 0.47 9.87
#